data_16adaf93f650d28eb500a5c3f2fd112c
#
_entry.id   16adaf93f650d28eb500a5c3f2fd112c
#
_cell.length_a   1.000
_cell.length_b   1.000
_cell.length_c   1.000
_cell.angle_alpha   90.00
_cell.angle_beta   90.00
_cell.angle_gamma   90.00
#
_symmetry.space_group_name_H-M   'P 1'
#
loop_
_entity.id
_entity.type
_entity.pdbx_description
1 polymer ?
#
loop_
_entity_poly.entity_id
_entity_poly.type
_entity_poly.pdbx_seq_one_letter_code
_entity_poly.pdbx_strand_id
1 'polypeptide(L)'
;RQMCIRDRGMYVGAEKLRDRIQMLMEEAIAQCQRCSEELKGVMREWIEARVSSTRSAEVAARLVPMMEACGCDYCRQILELKDFLVKQSQWVIGGDGWAYDIGFGGLDHVLASGLDVNVLVLDTEVYSNTGGQSSKATPVGAVAKFASAGKRIRKKDLGAIAMTYGYVYVAQVSIGASQAQLFNVLKEAEAYPGPSLVIAYAPCINHGIKGGMTRTQTVGKQAVECGYWHLWHYNPQLEEQGKNPFVLDSKEPDWAKFRDFLLKEVRYTSLKAVSPEDAEALFQAAEQNARWRYEGYVRRSKIEY
;
A
#
# COMPACT_ATOMS: atom_id res chain seq x y z
N ARG A 1 0.62 -6.46 -16.67
CA ARG A 1 1.80 -5.58 -16.79
C ARG A 1 1.44 -4.09 -16.78
N GLN A 2 0.27 -3.70 -17.30
CA GLN A 2 -0.12 -2.28 -17.48
C GLN A 2 -1.04 -1.73 -16.37
N MET A 3 -1.41 -2.53 -15.37
CA MET A 3 -2.40 -2.14 -14.36
C MET A 3 -2.01 -0.85 -13.62
N CYS A 4 -0.79 -0.74 -13.10
CA CYS A 4 -0.34 0.48 -12.41
C CYS A 4 -0.38 1.71 -13.34
N ILE A 5 0.08 1.56 -14.58
CA ILE A 5 0.13 2.67 -15.56
C ILE A 5 -1.28 3.09 -15.97
N ARG A 6 -2.19 2.12 -16.16
CA ARG A 6 -3.61 2.40 -16.41
C ARG A 6 -4.23 3.16 -15.24
N ASP A 7 -4.04 2.67 -14.02
CA ASP A 7 -4.65 3.25 -12.83
C ASP A 7 -4.06 4.64 -12.52
N ARG A 8 -2.74 4.83 -12.74
CA ARG A 8 -2.13 6.16 -12.76
C ARG A 8 -2.77 7.06 -13.83
N GLY A 9 -3.03 6.53 -15.02
CA GLY A 9 -3.71 7.28 -16.10
C GLY A 9 -5.12 7.72 -15.69
N MET A 10 -5.87 6.86 -15.00
CA MET A 10 -7.20 7.20 -14.46
C MET A 10 -7.11 8.33 -13.42
N TYR A 11 -6.14 8.25 -12.50
CA TYR A 11 -5.88 9.31 -11.53
C TYR A 11 -5.56 10.64 -12.22
N VAL A 12 -4.60 10.64 -13.15
CA VAL A 12 -4.21 11.85 -13.90
C VAL A 12 -5.41 12.42 -14.69
N GLY A 13 -6.24 11.56 -15.27
CA GLY A 13 -7.46 11.98 -15.97
C GLY A 13 -8.43 12.69 -15.04
N ALA A 14 -8.71 12.12 -13.87
CA ALA A 14 -9.57 12.74 -12.86
C ALA A 14 -9.01 14.08 -12.36
N GLU A 15 -7.70 14.16 -12.07
CA GLU A 15 -7.07 15.42 -11.64
C GLU A 15 -7.10 16.50 -12.75
N LYS A 16 -6.94 16.14 -14.03
CA LYS A 16 -7.09 17.09 -15.14
C LYS A 16 -8.51 17.64 -15.25
N LEU A 17 -9.53 16.85 -14.98
CA LEU A 17 -10.91 17.34 -14.92
C LEU A 17 -11.12 18.26 -13.70
N ARG A 18 -10.51 17.98 -12.59
CA ARG A 18 -10.52 18.85 -11.40
C ARG A 18 -9.76 20.15 -11.63
N ASP A 19 -8.62 20.12 -12.34
CA ASP A 19 -7.89 21.31 -12.78
C ASP A 19 -8.77 22.19 -13.68
N ARG A 20 -9.52 21.57 -14.60
CA ARG A 20 -10.49 22.30 -15.44
C ARG A 20 -11.61 22.94 -14.62
N ILE A 21 -12.15 22.25 -13.64
CA ILE A 21 -13.15 22.81 -12.71
C ILE A 21 -12.57 24.05 -11.99
N GLN A 22 -11.37 23.95 -11.47
CA GLN A 22 -10.70 25.08 -10.81
C GLN A 22 -10.54 26.27 -11.76
N MET A 23 -10.04 26.05 -12.95
CA MET A 23 -9.88 27.09 -13.97
C MET A 23 -11.22 27.78 -14.28
N LEU A 24 -12.30 27.02 -14.49
CA LEU A 24 -13.63 27.56 -14.72
C LEU A 24 -14.16 28.38 -13.53
N MET A 25 -13.87 27.96 -12.30
CA MET A 25 -14.23 28.71 -11.09
C MET A 25 -13.44 30.01 -10.99
N GLU A 26 -12.14 29.99 -11.23
CA GLU A 26 -11.28 31.17 -11.23
C GLU A 26 -11.75 32.20 -12.27
N GLU A 27 -12.09 31.76 -13.48
CA GLU A 27 -12.67 32.62 -14.53
C GLU A 27 -14.04 33.17 -14.11
N ALA A 28 -14.91 32.32 -13.53
CA ALA A 28 -16.22 32.78 -13.04
C ALA A 28 -16.11 33.82 -11.92
N ILE A 29 -15.18 33.63 -10.99
CA ILE A 29 -14.88 34.59 -9.91
C ILE A 29 -14.44 35.93 -10.48
N ALA A 30 -13.58 35.92 -11.51
CA ALA A 30 -13.00 37.13 -12.08
C ALA A 30 -13.96 37.88 -13.01
N GLN A 31 -14.75 37.20 -13.83
CA GLN A 31 -15.44 37.78 -14.98
C GLN A 31 -16.98 37.65 -14.95
N CYS A 32 -17.54 36.68 -14.21
CA CYS A 32 -18.97 36.43 -14.26
C CYS A 32 -19.76 37.46 -13.44
N GLN A 33 -20.60 38.26 -14.10
CA GLN A 33 -21.50 39.19 -13.44
C GLN A 33 -22.79 38.56 -12.89
N ARG A 34 -23.13 37.35 -13.33
CA ARG A 34 -24.32 36.61 -12.88
C ARG A 34 -24.08 35.82 -11.58
N CYS A 35 -22.83 35.47 -11.29
CA CYS A 35 -22.46 34.80 -10.05
C CYS A 35 -22.52 35.80 -8.88
N SER A 36 -23.31 35.48 -7.88
CA SER A 36 -23.36 36.26 -6.63
C SER A 36 -22.00 36.21 -5.91
N GLU A 37 -21.69 37.21 -5.10
CA GLU A 37 -20.47 37.21 -4.29
C GLU A 37 -20.43 36.04 -3.29
N GLU A 38 -21.60 35.59 -2.82
CA GLU A 38 -21.71 34.41 -1.99
C GLU A 38 -21.27 33.15 -2.77
N LEU A 39 -21.77 32.93 -3.99
CA LEU A 39 -21.35 31.80 -4.85
C LEU A 39 -19.84 31.86 -5.14
N LYS A 40 -19.31 33.02 -5.46
CA LYS A 40 -17.87 33.21 -5.67
C LYS A 40 -17.05 32.90 -4.41
N GLY A 41 -17.58 33.20 -3.23
CA GLY A 41 -17.01 32.82 -1.93
C GLY A 41 -16.89 31.31 -1.76
N VAL A 42 -17.98 30.58 -2.06
CA VAL A 42 -18.01 29.12 -2.00
C VAL A 42 -17.09 28.47 -3.05
N MET A 43 -16.95 29.07 -4.25
CA MET A 43 -15.97 28.62 -5.27
C MET A 43 -14.53 28.74 -4.75
N ARG A 44 -14.15 29.88 -4.10
CA ARG A 44 -12.83 30.03 -3.46
C ARG A 44 -12.61 28.98 -2.38
N GLU A 45 -13.59 28.74 -1.55
CA GLU A 45 -13.52 27.70 -0.52
C GLU A 45 -13.32 26.29 -1.13
N TRP A 46 -13.94 25.98 -2.27
CA TRP A 46 -13.72 24.71 -2.96
C TRP A 46 -12.29 24.59 -3.49
N ILE A 47 -11.72 25.66 -4.05
CA ILE A 47 -10.33 25.67 -4.54
C ILE A 47 -9.35 25.32 -3.41
N GLU A 48 -9.58 25.84 -2.20
CA GLU A 48 -8.78 25.50 -1.01
C GLU A 48 -9.06 24.08 -0.49
N ALA A 49 -10.33 23.62 -0.57
CA ALA A 49 -10.78 22.33 -0.07
C ALA A 49 -10.46 21.17 -1.01
N ARG A 50 -10.11 21.42 -2.27
CA ARG A 50 -10.00 20.38 -3.33
C ARG A 50 -9.05 19.24 -2.98
N VAL A 51 -8.06 19.45 -2.14
CA VAL A 51 -7.06 18.45 -1.74
C VAL A 51 -7.56 17.47 -0.67
N SER A 52 -8.73 17.72 -0.07
CA SER A 52 -9.33 16.90 0.98
C SER A 52 -10.66 16.32 0.49
N SER A 53 -10.84 14.98 0.59
CA SER A 53 -12.11 14.35 0.19
C SER A 53 -13.27 14.81 1.06
N THR A 54 -13.11 14.88 2.39
CA THR A 54 -14.16 15.33 3.31
C THR A 54 -14.54 16.80 3.07
N ARG A 55 -13.56 17.70 3.06
CA ARG A 55 -13.81 19.13 2.86
C ARG A 55 -14.38 19.42 1.47
N SER A 56 -13.86 18.78 0.41
CA SER A 56 -14.40 18.97 -0.94
C SER A 56 -15.84 18.46 -1.06
N ALA A 57 -16.22 17.38 -0.36
CA ALA A 57 -17.61 16.90 -0.32
C ALA A 57 -18.54 17.89 0.38
N GLU A 58 -18.15 18.42 1.54
CA GLU A 58 -18.93 19.43 2.29
C GLU A 58 -19.18 20.69 1.46
N VAL A 59 -18.14 21.19 0.80
CA VAL A 59 -18.26 22.38 -0.06
C VAL A 59 -19.06 22.08 -1.31
N ALA A 60 -18.86 20.94 -1.97
CA ALA A 60 -19.61 20.52 -3.15
C ALA A 60 -21.14 20.44 -2.88
N ALA A 61 -21.52 19.96 -1.69
CA ALA A 61 -22.93 19.86 -1.29
C ALA A 61 -23.64 21.23 -1.23
N ARG A 62 -22.89 22.30 -0.88
CA ARG A 62 -23.39 23.69 -0.91
C ARG A 62 -23.30 24.33 -2.30
N LEU A 63 -22.22 24.03 -3.00
CA LEU A 63 -21.87 24.63 -4.28
C LEU A 63 -22.85 24.23 -5.40
N VAL A 64 -23.20 22.95 -5.51
CA VAL A 64 -24.01 22.43 -6.60
C VAL A 64 -25.38 23.12 -6.68
N PRO A 65 -26.21 23.23 -5.61
CA PRO A 65 -27.49 23.94 -5.68
C PRO A 65 -27.34 25.43 -6.06
N MET A 66 -26.30 26.10 -5.59
CA MET A 66 -26.05 27.50 -5.92
C MET A 66 -25.69 27.68 -7.40
N MET A 67 -24.91 26.77 -7.99
CA MET A 67 -24.58 26.79 -9.41
C MET A 67 -25.81 26.49 -10.28
N GLU A 68 -26.67 25.56 -9.88
CA GLU A 68 -27.93 25.25 -10.55
C GLU A 68 -28.84 26.50 -10.58
N ALA A 69 -28.95 27.21 -9.47
CA ALA A 69 -29.72 28.45 -9.36
C ALA A 69 -29.13 29.59 -10.21
N CYS A 70 -27.81 29.70 -10.31
CA CYS A 70 -27.13 30.73 -11.12
C CYS A 70 -27.34 30.52 -12.62
N GLY A 71 -27.17 29.29 -13.11
CA GLY A 71 -27.39 28.86 -14.49
C GLY A 71 -26.55 29.61 -15.54
N CYS A 72 -25.44 30.28 -15.17
CA CYS A 72 -24.53 30.90 -16.14
C CYS A 72 -23.70 29.84 -16.87
N ASP A 73 -22.98 30.22 -17.94
CA ASP A 73 -22.22 29.28 -18.76
C ASP A 73 -21.10 28.58 -17.99
N TYR A 74 -20.39 29.29 -17.10
CA TYR A 74 -19.40 28.70 -16.22
C TYR A 74 -20.02 27.65 -15.30
N CYS A 75 -21.12 27.99 -14.62
CA CYS A 75 -21.82 27.05 -13.74
C CYS A 75 -22.31 25.80 -14.46
N ARG A 76 -22.86 25.95 -15.69
CA ARG A 76 -23.26 24.79 -16.51
C ARG A 76 -22.11 23.88 -16.85
N GLN A 77 -20.96 24.42 -17.31
CA GLN A 77 -19.79 23.63 -17.62
C GLN A 77 -19.22 22.92 -16.37
N ILE A 78 -19.22 23.57 -15.20
CA ILE A 78 -18.78 22.95 -13.95
C ILE A 78 -19.75 21.82 -13.55
N LEU A 79 -21.06 22.02 -13.66
CA LEU A 79 -22.08 21.01 -13.35
C LEU A 79 -21.99 19.76 -14.25
N GLU A 80 -21.54 19.90 -15.50
CA GLU A 80 -21.23 18.73 -16.37
C GLU A 80 -20.10 17.86 -15.78
N LEU A 81 -19.25 18.44 -14.95
CA LEU A 81 -18.12 17.79 -14.29
C LEU A 81 -18.37 17.55 -12.79
N LYS A 82 -19.61 17.64 -12.32
CA LYS A 82 -19.95 17.61 -10.88
C LYS A 82 -19.44 16.39 -10.13
N ASP A 83 -19.32 15.23 -10.79
CA ASP A 83 -18.83 13.99 -10.20
C ASP A 83 -17.34 14.08 -9.77
N PHE A 84 -16.62 15.08 -10.26
CA PHE A 84 -15.21 15.37 -9.92
C PHE A 84 -15.05 16.50 -8.89
N LEU A 85 -16.14 17.10 -8.39
CA LEU A 85 -16.08 18.10 -7.33
C LEU A 85 -15.54 17.51 -6.01
N VAL A 86 -15.85 16.25 -5.73
CA VAL A 86 -15.34 15.55 -4.56
C VAL A 86 -14.02 14.84 -4.92
N LYS A 87 -12.98 15.03 -4.10
CA LYS A 87 -11.72 14.29 -4.27
C LYS A 87 -11.98 12.79 -4.11
N GLN A 88 -11.62 12.03 -5.12
CA GLN A 88 -11.71 10.57 -5.12
C GLN A 88 -10.41 9.96 -4.60
N SER A 89 -10.52 8.94 -3.75
CA SER A 89 -9.40 8.11 -3.34
C SER A 89 -9.05 7.11 -4.43
N GLN A 90 -7.78 6.98 -4.76
CA GLN A 90 -7.30 6.06 -5.80
C GLN A 90 -6.44 4.97 -5.19
N TRP A 91 -6.93 3.73 -5.23
CA TRP A 91 -6.22 2.55 -4.76
C TRP A 91 -5.91 1.58 -5.90
N VAL A 92 -4.64 1.16 -5.98
CA VAL A 92 -4.17 0.08 -6.84
C VAL A 92 -3.92 -1.14 -5.97
N ILE A 93 -4.64 -2.24 -6.22
CA ILE A 93 -4.55 -3.45 -5.39
C ILE A 93 -4.04 -4.60 -6.25
N GLY A 94 -2.98 -5.29 -5.79
CA GLY A 94 -2.41 -6.42 -6.51
C GLY A 94 -1.62 -7.38 -5.66
N GLY A 95 -1.27 -8.55 -6.21
CA GLY A 95 -0.48 -9.58 -5.55
C GLY A 95 1.03 -9.36 -5.66
N ASP A 96 1.79 -10.19 -4.91
CA ASP A 96 3.25 -10.15 -4.90
C ASP A 96 3.89 -10.46 -6.26
N GLY A 97 3.37 -11.42 -7.02
CA GLY A 97 3.88 -11.71 -8.37
C GLY A 97 3.83 -10.50 -9.30
N TRP A 98 2.80 -9.66 -9.16
CA TRP A 98 2.73 -8.38 -9.84
C TRP A 98 3.74 -7.38 -9.27
N ALA A 99 3.70 -7.11 -7.96
CA ALA A 99 4.45 -6.03 -7.34
C ALA A 99 5.97 -6.29 -7.29
N TYR A 100 6.37 -7.55 -7.05
CA TYR A 100 7.79 -7.90 -6.90
C TYR A 100 8.47 -8.28 -8.22
N ASP A 101 7.69 -8.73 -9.23
CA ASP A 101 8.20 -9.31 -10.47
C ASP A 101 7.70 -8.59 -11.73
N ILE A 102 6.61 -9.09 -12.33
CA ILE A 102 6.20 -8.70 -13.68
C ILE A 102 5.68 -7.27 -13.81
N GLY A 103 5.16 -6.69 -12.74
CA GLY A 103 4.64 -5.33 -12.69
C GLY A 103 5.56 -4.34 -11.98
N PHE A 104 6.72 -4.79 -11.47
CA PHE A 104 7.60 -3.96 -10.64
C PHE A 104 8.01 -2.66 -11.34
N GLY A 105 8.39 -2.68 -12.61
CA GLY A 105 8.76 -1.45 -13.34
C GLY A 105 7.60 -0.45 -13.46
N GLY A 106 6.35 -0.93 -13.57
CA GLY A 106 5.17 -0.08 -13.55
C GLY A 106 4.85 0.47 -12.17
N LEU A 107 5.03 -0.35 -11.13
CA LEU A 107 4.88 0.09 -9.74
C LEU A 107 5.93 1.15 -9.37
N ASP A 108 7.18 0.89 -9.71
CA ASP A 108 8.30 1.82 -9.53
C ASP A 108 8.01 3.18 -10.17
N HIS A 109 7.51 3.18 -11.41
CA HIS A 109 7.11 4.40 -12.12
C HIS A 109 5.96 5.16 -11.42
N VAL A 110 4.98 4.45 -10.84
CA VAL A 110 3.89 5.09 -10.07
C VAL A 110 4.45 5.74 -8.81
N LEU A 111 5.29 5.05 -8.04
CA LEU A 111 5.91 5.60 -6.84
C LEU A 111 6.81 6.80 -7.18
N ALA A 112 7.59 6.71 -8.26
CA ALA A 112 8.45 7.79 -8.75
C ALA A 112 7.68 9.04 -9.21
N SER A 113 6.38 8.92 -9.52
CA SER A 113 5.59 10.03 -10.04
C SER A 113 5.25 11.12 -8.99
N GLY A 114 5.36 10.82 -7.71
CA GLY A 114 4.96 11.72 -6.63
C GLY A 114 3.44 11.96 -6.53
N LEU A 115 2.63 11.26 -7.32
CA LEU A 115 1.17 11.44 -7.35
C LEU A 115 0.52 10.78 -6.13
N ASP A 116 -0.58 11.34 -5.67
CA ASP A 116 -1.40 10.83 -4.56
C ASP A 116 -2.17 9.58 -4.99
N VAL A 117 -1.47 8.46 -5.05
CA VAL A 117 -1.98 7.14 -5.42
C VAL A 117 -1.57 6.13 -4.36
N ASN A 118 -2.55 5.44 -3.80
CA ASN A 118 -2.34 4.40 -2.81
C ASN A 118 -2.16 3.05 -3.47
N VAL A 119 -1.17 2.28 -3.04
CA VAL A 119 -0.90 0.92 -3.52
C VAL A 119 -1.02 -0.07 -2.37
N LEU A 120 -1.87 -1.07 -2.52
CA LEU A 120 -1.99 -2.19 -1.59
C LEU A 120 -1.48 -3.47 -2.26
N VAL A 121 -0.40 -4.02 -1.71
CA VAL A 121 0.17 -5.31 -2.15
C VAL A 121 -0.29 -6.41 -1.20
N LEU A 122 -1.03 -7.37 -1.73
CA LEU A 122 -1.37 -8.60 -1.02
C LEU A 122 -0.22 -9.59 -1.21
N ASP A 123 0.68 -9.64 -0.23
CA ASP A 123 1.88 -10.48 -0.28
C ASP A 123 1.54 -11.91 0.12
N THR A 124 1.19 -12.72 -0.87
CA THR A 124 0.94 -14.16 -0.72
C THR A 124 2.22 -14.99 -0.85
N GLU A 125 3.37 -14.35 -1.05
CA GLU A 125 4.70 -14.98 -1.16
C GLU A 125 4.82 -16.03 -2.29
N VAL A 126 3.89 -16.00 -3.25
CA VAL A 126 3.80 -16.94 -4.35
C VAL A 126 2.87 -16.40 -5.44
N TYR A 127 3.07 -16.75 -6.71
CA TYR A 127 2.07 -16.53 -7.75
C TYR A 127 0.82 -17.38 -7.46
N SER A 128 -0.15 -16.83 -6.74
CA SER A 128 -1.31 -17.56 -6.24
C SER A 128 -2.26 -17.96 -7.37
N ASN A 129 -2.71 -17.02 -8.19
CA ASN A 129 -3.72 -17.25 -9.22
C ASN A 129 -3.27 -18.16 -10.36
N THR A 130 -1.98 -18.17 -10.68
CA THR A 130 -1.41 -18.99 -11.75
C THR A 130 -1.03 -20.38 -11.30
N GLY A 131 -1.14 -20.68 -9.99
CA GLY A 131 -1.01 -22.02 -9.44
C GLY A 131 0.29 -22.32 -8.69
N GLY A 132 0.83 -21.35 -7.96
CA GLY A 132 1.87 -21.57 -6.96
C GLY A 132 3.32 -21.54 -7.47
N GLN A 133 3.61 -20.67 -8.46
CA GLN A 133 4.97 -20.44 -8.91
C GLN A 133 5.73 -19.55 -7.92
N SER A 134 7.03 -19.77 -7.80
CA SER A 134 7.92 -18.92 -7.00
C SER A 134 7.97 -17.50 -7.56
N SER A 135 7.79 -16.50 -6.68
CA SER A 135 8.02 -15.09 -6.95
C SER A 135 9.31 -14.59 -6.28
N LYS A 136 9.67 -13.32 -6.48
CA LYS A 136 10.73 -12.68 -5.70
C LYS A 136 10.32 -12.42 -4.24
N ALA A 137 9.02 -12.53 -3.94
CA ALA A 137 8.49 -12.49 -2.58
C ALA A 137 8.57 -13.84 -1.86
N THR A 138 8.80 -14.94 -2.57
CA THR A 138 8.89 -16.27 -1.96
C THR A 138 10.11 -16.36 -1.06
N PRO A 139 9.92 -16.73 0.24
CA PRO A 139 11.02 -16.77 1.21
C PRO A 139 11.93 -17.98 1.04
N VAL A 140 13.11 -17.90 1.66
CA VAL A 140 14.07 -19.01 1.70
C VAL A 140 13.43 -20.25 2.31
N GLY A 141 13.69 -21.40 1.72
CA GLY A 141 13.22 -22.72 2.16
C GLY A 141 11.79 -23.07 1.74
N ALA A 142 11.00 -22.11 1.25
CA ALA A 142 9.66 -22.41 0.77
C ALA A 142 9.71 -23.15 -0.57
N VAL A 143 9.02 -24.29 -0.65
CA VAL A 143 8.80 -25.07 -1.88
C VAL A 143 7.68 -24.41 -2.69
N ALA A 144 7.93 -24.21 -3.96
CA ALA A 144 6.98 -23.68 -4.94
C ALA A 144 7.31 -24.22 -6.33
N LYS A 145 6.42 -24.06 -7.32
CA LYS A 145 6.78 -24.33 -8.71
C LYS A 145 7.95 -23.43 -9.11
N PHE A 146 8.91 -23.96 -9.83
CA PHE A 146 10.22 -23.37 -10.14
C PHE A 146 11.18 -23.18 -8.94
N ALA A 147 10.81 -23.68 -7.77
CA ALA A 147 11.64 -23.80 -6.58
C ALA A 147 11.31 -25.10 -5.83
N SER A 148 11.34 -26.25 -6.55
CA SER A 148 10.92 -27.57 -6.03
C SER A 148 11.81 -28.08 -4.89
N ALA A 149 13.11 -27.76 -4.89
CA ALA A 149 14.05 -28.06 -3.81
C ALA A 149 14.19 -26.92 -2.77
N GLY A 150 13.14 -26.08 -2.64
CA GLY A 150 13.12 -24.92 -1.76
C GLY A 150 13.83 -23.71 -2.34
N LYS A 151 13.28 -22.54 -2.08
CA LYS A 151 13.87 -21.25 -2.51
C LYS A 151 15.20 -21.02 -1.81
N ARG A 152 16.26 -20.74 -2.57
CA ARG A 152 17.62 -20.54 -2.04
C ARG A 152 18.00 -19.07 -1.87
N ILE A 153 17.30 -18.18 -2.58
CA ILE A 153 17.60 -16.75 -2.60
C ILE A 153 16.62 -16.01 -1.68
N ARG A 154 17.14 -14.99 -0.98
CA ARG A 154 16.35 -14.14 -0.08
C ARG A 154 15.18 -13.48 -0.80
N LYS A 155 14.08 -13.26 -0.06
CA LYS A 155 12.94 -12.45 -0.48
C LYS A 155 13.42 -11.03 -0.80
N LYS A 156 12.97 -10.48 -1.92
CA LYS A 156 13.16 -9.07 -2.28
C LYS A 156 12.49 -8.20 -1.21
N ASP A 157 13.19 -7.19 -0.73
CA ASP A 157 12.61 -6.20 0.20
C ASP A 157 12.02 -5.04 -0.59
N LEU A 158 10.73 -5.18 -0.94
CA LEU A 158 10.00 -4.17 -1.70
C LEU A 158 9.83 -2.87 -0.90
N GLY A 159 9.58 -2.99 0.41
CA GLY A 159 9.43 -1.84 1.28
C GLY A 159 10.72 -1.02 1.40
N ALA A 160 11.87 -1.71 1.58
CA ALA A 160 13.16 -1.02 1.62
C ALA A 160 13.48 -0.28 0.30
N ILE A 161 13.14 -0.87 -0.84
CA ILE A 161 13.30 -0.21 -2.15
C ILE A 161 12.41 1.04 -2.23
N ALA A 162 11.14 0.94 -1.84
CA ALA A 162 10.22 2.08 -1.87
C ALA A 162 10.65 3.21 -0.92
N MET A 163 11.18 2.90 0.26
CA MET A 163 11.72 3.90 1.19
C MET A 163 12.89 4.70 0.61
N THR A 164 13.61 4.19 -0.39
CA THR A 164 14.74 4.92 -1.01
C THR A 164 14.31 6.17 -1.77
N TYR A 165 13.03 6.31 -2.10
CA TYR A 165 12.48 7.55 -2.68
C TYR A 165 12.43 8.71 -1.69
N GLY A 166 12.41 8.46 -0.38
CA GLY A 166 12.36 9.47 0.66
C GLY A 166 10.99 10.14 0.85
N TYR A 167 10.15 10.20 -0.19
CA TYR A 167 8.83 10.83 -0.19
C TYR A 167 7.66 9.85 -0.37
N VAL A 168 7.89 8.56 -0.34
CA VAL A 168 6.85 7.53 -0.43
C VAL A 168 6.47 7.08 0.98
N TYR A 169 5.19 7.15 1.33
CA TYR A 169 4.69 6.49 2.54
C TYR A 169 4.74 4.98 2.35
N VAL A 170 5.37 4.25 3.28
CA VAL A 170 5.52 2.79 3.16
C VAL A 170 5.12 2.11 4.45
N ALA A 171 4.33 1.04 4.37
CA ALA A 171 4.00 0.26 5.55
C ALA A 171 3.95 -1.24 5.27
N GLN A 172 4.26 -2.02 6.31
CA GLN A 172 4.13 -3.47 6.31
C GLN A 172 3.18 -3.90 7.41
N VAL A 173 2.12 -4.62 7.04
CA VAL A 173 0.96 -4.89 7.90
C VAL A 173 0.56 -6.35 7.90
N SER A 174 -0.21 -6.78 8.92
CA SER A 174 -0.90 -8.06 8.96
C SER A 174 -2.19 -7.91 9.78
N ILE A 175 -3.34 -8.08 9.12
CA ILE A 175 -4.66 -7.95 9.78
C ILE A 175 -4.82 -8.91 10.96
N GLY A 176 -4.29 -10.12 10.85
CA GLY A 176 -4.35 -11.12 11.91
C GLY A 176 -3.52 -10.77 13.15
N ALA A 177 -2.46 -9.99 12.96
CA ALA A 177 -1.56 -9.58 14.06
C ALA A 177 -2.05 -8.32 14.76
N SER A 178 -2.46 -7.30 13.99
CA SER A 178 -2.95 -6.04 14.55
C SER A 178 -3.93 -5.36 13.59
N GLN A 179 -5.21 -5.43 13.92
CA GLN A 179 -6.26 -4.68 13.20
C GLN A 179 -6.11 -3.17 13.41
N ALA A 180 -5.71 -2.76 14.60
CA ALA A 180 -5.53 -1.34 14.92
C ALA A 180 -4.39 -0.72 14.09
N GLN A 181 -3.23 -1.41 13.96
CA GLN A 181 -2.12 -0.95 13.14
C GLN A 181 -2.53 -0.85 11.66
N LEU A 182 -3.19 -1.88 11.13
CA LEU A 182 -3.69 -1.86 9.75
C LEU A 182 -4.62 -0.67 9.52
N PHE A 183 -5.59 -0.44 10.42
CA PHE A 183 -6.54 0.65 10.28
C PHE A 183 -5.85 2.03 10.32
N ASN A 184 -4.90 2.22 11.23
CA ASN A 184 -4.13 3.46 11.32
C ASN A 184 -3.29 3.69 10.04
N VAL A 185 -2.60 2.65 9.58
CA VAL A 185 -1.80 2.70 8.33
C VAL A 185 -2.67 3.08 7.12
N LEU A 186 -3.86 2.48 6.97
CA LEU A 186 -4.74 2.81 5.85
C LEU A 186 -5.24 4.27 5.93
N LYS A 187 -5.53 4.77 7.15
CA LYS A 187 -5.92 6.18 7.34
C LYS A 187 -4.76 7.14 7.05
N GLU A 188 -3.56 6.80 7.48
CA GLU A 188 -2.36 7.61 7.20
C GLU A 188 -2.04 7.63 5.72
N ALA A 189 -2.07 6.45 5.05
CA ALA A 189 -1.87 6.35 3.62
C ALA A 189 -2.88 7.19 2.82
N GLU A 190 -4.16 7.16 3.22
CA GLU A 190 -5.23 7.95 2.59
C GLU A 190 -5.07 9.46 2.82
N ALA A 191 -4.53 9.84 3.97
CA ALA A 191 -4.30 11.24 4.32
C ALA A 191 -2.97 11.80 3.74
N TYR A 192 -2.05 10.91 3.36
CA TYR A 192 -0.74 11.30 2.85
C TYR A 192 -0.84 11.95 1.46
N PRO A 193 -0.28 13.15 1.24
CA PRO A 193 -0.44 13.89 -0.02
C PRO A 193 0.55 13.44 -1.11
N GLY A 194 0.83 12.16 -1.20
CA GLY A 194 1.78 11.57 -2.14
C GLY A 194 1.55 10.07 -2.30
N PRO A 195 2.47 9.37 -2.99
CA PRO A 195 2.31 7.93 -3.22
C PRO A 195 2.50 7.13 -1.93
N SER A 196 1.63 6.14 -1.74
CA SER A 196 1.69 5.23 -0.60
C SER A 196 1.83 3.79 -1.05
N LEU A 197 2.60 2.99 -0.31
CA LEU A 197 2.76 1.55 -0.52
C LEU A 197 2.49 0.79 0.78
N VAL A 198 1.41 0.04 0.81
CA VAL A 198 1.06 -0.83 1.94
C VAL A 198 1.25 -2.29 1.53
N ILE A 199 2.11 -3.04 2.25
CA ILE A 199 2.42 -4.44 2.00
C ILE A 199 1.76 -5.28 3.08
N ALA A 200 0.71 -6.02 2.71
CA ALA A 200 -0.08 -6.83 3.64
C ALA A 200 0.26 -8.32 3.50
N TYR A 201 0.68 -8.95 4.60
CA TYR A 201 0.83 -10.41 4.64
C TYR A 201 -0.52 -11.09 4.40
N ALA A 202 -0.61 -11.89 3.36
CA ALA A 202 -1.81 -12.57 2.93
C ALA A 202 -1.58 -14.09 2.82
N PRO A 203 -1.84 -14.88 3.90
CA PRO A 203 -1.74 -16.33 3.84
C PRO A 203 -2.57 -16.91 2.69
N CYS A 204 -1.99 -17.83 1.93
CA CYS A 204 -2.54 -18.36 0.70
C CYS A 204 -2.81 -19.87 0.81
N ILE A 205 -3.77 -20.37 0.04
CA ILE A 205 -4.03 -21.80 -0.08
C ILE A 205 -2.78 -22.58 -0.53
N ASN A 206 -1.94 -21.97 -1.36
CA ASN A 206 -0.68 -22.58 -1.84
C ASN A 206 0.38 -22.75 -0.72
N HIS A 207 0.21 -22.12 0.45
CA HIS A 207 1.07 -22.39 1.60
C HIS A 207 0.82 -23.78 2.19
N GLY A 208 -0.37 -24.35 1.98
CA GLY A 208 -0.76 -25.64 2.58
C GLY A 208 -0.86 -25.54 4.10
N ILE A 209 -1.62 -24.58 4.61
CA ILE A 209 -1.79 -24.31 6.03
C ILE A 209 -2.48 -25.49 6.70
N LYS A 210 -1.83 -26.07 7.71
CA LYS A 210 -2.44 -27.12 8.53
C LYS A 210 -3.65 -26.57 9.29
N GLY A 211 -4.82 -27.19 9.07
CA GLY A 211 -6.10 -26.73 9.61
C GLY A 211 -6.88 -25.79 8.69
N GLY A 212 -6.37 -25.53 7.48
CA GLY A 212 -7.08 -24.86 6.39
C GLY A 212 -7.12 -23.34 6.50
N MET A 213 -7.75 -22.69 5.52
CA MET A 213 -7.79 -21.24 5.35
C MET A 213 -8.62 -20.51 6.41
N THR A 214 -9.48 -21.20 7.16
CA THR A 214 -10.19 -20.61 8.30
C THR A 214 -9.26 -20.10 9.39
N ARG A 215 -7.98 -20.52 9.39
CA ARG A 215 -6.94 -20.09 10.33
C ARG A 215 -6.11 -18.90 9.85
N THR A 216 -6.45 -18.28 8.74
CA THR A 216 -5.68 -17.19 8.11
C THR A 216 -5.29 -16.09 9.11
N GLN A 217 -6.24 -15.63 9.93
CA GLN A 217 -5.97 -14.59 10.92
C GLN A 217 -4.99 -15.06 12.01
N THR A 218 -5.17 -16.30 12.49
CA THR A 218 -4.27 -16.91 13.47
C THR A 218 -2.86 -17.07 12.91
N VAL A 219 -2.73 -17.46 11.63
CA VAL A 219 -1.44 -17.60 10.94
C VAL A 219 -0.76 -16.23 10.81
N GLY A 220 -1.50 -15.18 10.42
CA GLY A 220 -0.99 -13.81 10.37
C GLY A 220 -0.45 -13.32 11.72
N LYS A 221 -1.17 -13.60 12.80
CA LYS A 221 -0.71 -13.31 14.17
C LYS A 221 0.56 -14.06 14.53
N GLN A 222 0.59 -15.38 14.31
CA GLN A 222 1.74 -16.23 14.61
C GLN A 222 2.98 -15.86 13.80
N ALA A 223 2.80 -15.45 12.53
CA ALA A 223 3.89 -14.97 11.69
C ALA A 223 4.60 -13.76 12.29
N VAL A 224 3.84 -12.83 12.88
CA VAL A 224 4.43 -11.66 13.54
C VAL A 224 5.04 -12.03 14.89
N GLU A 225 4.35 -12.83 15.70
CA GLU A 225 4.83 -13.24 17.03
C GLU A 225 6.17 -13.99 16.98
N CYS A 226 6.39 -14.80 15.92
CA CYS A 226 7.64 -15.56 15.77
C CYS A 226 8.73 -14.84 14.95
N GLY A 227 8.47 -13.63 14.44
CA GLY A 227 9.43 -12.88 13.64
C GLY A 227 9.51 -13.30 12.17
N TYR A 228 8.59 -14.10 11.68
CA TYR A 228 8.50 -14.42 10.25
C TYR A 228 8.06 -13.20 9.43
N TRP A 229 7.11 -12.42 9.95
CA TRP A 229 6.63 -11.16 9.42
C TRP A 229 6.81 -10.05 10.45
N HIS A 230 6.97 -8.79 10.01
CA HIS A 230 7.17 -7.65 10.90
C HIS A 230 6.19 -6.54 10.55
N LEU A 231 5.70 -5.82 11.56
CA LEU A 231 4.85 -4.65 11.40
C LEU A 231 5.70 -3.39 11.57
N TRP A 232 5.59 -2.47 10.62
CA TRP A 232 6.26 -1.18 10.65
C TRP A 232 5.64 -0.23 9.65
N HIS A 233 5.86 1.06 9.82
CA HIS A 233 5.54 2.07 8.82
C HIS A 233 6.66 3.11 8.71
N TYR A 234 6.74 3.75 7.55
CA TYR A 234 7.63 4.85 7.22
C TYR A 234 6.78 6.00 6.71
N ASN A 235 6.72 7.10 7.48
CA ASN A 235 5.97 8.31 7.14
C ASN A 235 6.95 9.46 6.93
N PRO A 236 7.21 9.90 5.69
CA PRO A 236 8.14 11.00 5.40
C PRO A 236 7.80 12.31 6.11
N GLN A 237 6.52 12.58 6.39
CA GLN A 237 6.12 13.81 7.09
C GLN A 237 6.65 13.94 8.53
N LEU A 238 7.06 12.83 9.14
CA LEU A 238 7.68 12.86 10.47
C LEU A 238 9.08 13.49 10.43
N GLU A 239 9.80 13.33 9.32
CA GLU A 239 11.12 13.93 9.11
C GLU A 239 11.06 15.47 9.14
N GLU A 240 10.01 16.06 8.54
CA GLU A 240 9.76 17.51 8.59
C GLU A 240 9.52 18.02 10.03
N GLN A 241 9.14 17.13 10.94
CA GLN A 241 8.95 17.39 12.36
C GLN A 241 10.20 17.11 13.21
N GLY A 242 11.34 16.76 12.59
CA GLY A 242 12.57 16.34 13.27
C GLY A 242 12.42 15.00 14.01
N LYS A 243 11.51 14.13 13.53
CA LYS A 243 11.26 12.81 14.08
C LYS A 243 11.71 11.73 13.11
N ASN A 244 12.10 10.57 13.62
CA ASN A 244 12.40 9.42 12.77
C ASN A 244 11.16 9.03 11.97
N PRO A 245 11.21 9.03 10.63
CA PRO A 245 10.09 8.62 9.78
C PRO A 245 9.78 7.13 9.89
N PHE A 246 10.73 6.30 10.33
CA PHE A 246 10.56 4.86 10.47
C PHE A 246 10.13 4.46 11.88
N VAL A 247 8.95 3.84 11.99
CA VAL A 247 8.39 3.33 13.24
C VAL A 247 8.27 1.81 13.17
N LEU A 248 8.91 1.09 14.11
CA LEU A 248 8.78 -0.35 14.24
C LEU A 248 7.59 -0.66 15.17
N ASP A 249 6.50 -1.14 14.59
CA ASP A 249 5.25 -1.45 15.32
C ASP A 249 5.28 -2.85 15.96
N SER A 250 6.14 -3.75 15.47
CA SER A 250 6.32 -5.09 16.05
C SER A 250 7.03 -5.03 17.39
N LYS A 251 6.56 -5.85 18.32
CA LYS A 251 7.33 -6.20 19.51
C LYS A 251 8.49 -7.12 19.15
N GLU A 252 9.40 -7.32 20.10
CA GLU A 252 10.46 -8.33 19.96
C GLU A 252 9.85 -9.72 19.73
N PRO A 253 10.28 -10.43 18.66
CA PRO A 253 9.72 -11.75 18.32
C PRO A 253 10.16 -12.84 19.28
N ASP A 254 9.28 -13.82 19.48
CA ASP A 254 9.61 -15.09 20.14
C ASP A 254 10.21 -16.07 19.11
N TRP A 255 11.51 -15.97 18.92
CA TRP A 255 12.25 -16.78 17.94
C TRP A 255 12.18 -18.29 18.18
N ALA A 256 11.90 -18.72 19.41
CA ALA A 256 11.74 -20.14 19.72
C ALA A 256 10.54 -20.77 18.95
N LYS A 257 9.55 -19.94 18.59
CA LYS A 257 8.37 -20.37 17.80
C LYS A 257 8.58 -20.36 16.28
N PHE A 258 9.71 -19.82 15.78
CA PHE A 258 9.90 -19.64 14.34
C PHE A 258 9.86 -20.96 13.58
N ARG A 259 10.58 -21.96 14.06
CA ARG A 259 10.63 -23.30 13.46
C ARG A 259 9.25 -23.97 13.43
N ASP A 260 8.52 -23.91 14.53
CA ASP A 260 7.20 -24.47 14.64
C ASP A 260 6.21 -23.80 13.70
N PHE A 261 6.36 -22.47 13.50
CA PHE A 261 5.58 -21.74 12.52
C PHE A 261 5.81 -22.28 11.09
N LEU A 262 7.04 -22.43 10.65
CA LEU A 262 7.36 -22.98 9.32
C LEU A 262 6.73 -24.38 9.12
N LEU A 263 6.82 -25.24 10.13
CA LEU A 263 6.32 -26.62 10.05
C LEU A 263 4.79 -26.76 10.09
N LYS A 264 4.06 -25.64 10.22
CA LYS A 264 2.60 -25.60 10.05
C LYS A 264 2.16 -25.46 8.60
N GLU A 265 3.07 -25.22 7.68
CA GLU A 265 2.79 -25.04 6.26
C GLU A 265 3.43 -26.14 5.42
N VAL A 266 2.66 -26.70 4.47
CA VAL A 266 3.13 -27.81 3.61
C VAL A 266 4.30 -27.36 2.73
N ARG A 267 4.34 -26.10 2.31
CA ARG A 267 5.46 -25.56 1.51
C ARG A 267 6.82 -25.66 2.20
N TYR A 268 6.86 -25.82 3.52
CA TYR A 268 8.09 -26.09 4.29
C TYR A 268 8.22 -27.55 4.69
N THR A 269 7.13 -28.21 5.09
CA THR A 269 7.22 -29.62 5.51
C THR A 269 7.56 -30.55 4.35
N SER A 270 7.12 -30.23 3.12
CA SER A 270 7.47 -30.98 1.91
C SER A 270 8.95 -30.91 1.57
N LEU A 271 9.66 -29.86 1.99
CA LEU A 271 11.10 -29.72 1.76
C LEU A 271 11.90 -30.90 2.33
N LYS A 272 11.49 -31.43 3.48
CA LYS A 272 12.12 -32.61 4.10
C LYS A 272 12.00 -33.89 3.25
N ALA A 273 10.98 -33.94 2.39
CA ALA A 273 10.79 -35.07 1.48
C ALA A 273 11.47 -34.90 0.13
N VAL A 274 11.52 -33.65 -0.38
CA VAL A 274 12.05 -33.37 -1.73
C VAL A 274 13.53 -33.01 -1.75
N SER A 275 14.08 -32.51 -0.65
CA SER A 275 15.52 -32.17 -0.51
C SER A 275 15.95 -32.33 0.96
N PRO A 276 15.98 -33.57 1.49
CA PRO A 276 16.26 -33.83 2.90
C PRO A 276 17.65 -33.36 3.32
N GLU A 277 18.64 -33.43 2.45
CA GLU A 277 20.01 -32.97 2.68
C GLU A 277 20.13 -31.47 2.86
N ASP A 278 19.29 -30.67 2.21
CA ASP A 278 19.31 -29.21 2.27
C ASP A 278 18.29 -28.63 3.28
N ALA A 279 17.28 -29.44 3.68
CA ALA A 279 16.13 -28.95 4.43
C ALA A 279 16.52 -28.21 5.70
N GLU A 280 17.44 -28.78 6.48
CA GLU A 280 17.86 -28.18 7.75
C GLU A 280 18.63 -26.86 7.53
N ALA A 281 19.56 -26.84 6.58
CA ALA A 281 20.31 -25.65 6.22
C ALA A 281 19.40 -24.52 5.72
N LEU A 282 18.38 -24.84 4.91
CA LEU A 282 17.42 -23.87 4.39
C LEU A 282 16.48 -23.32 5.49
N PHE A 283 16.10 -24.15 6.45
CA PHE A 283 15.31 -23.67 7.59
C PHE A 283 16.12 -22.73 8.49
N GLN A 284 17.39 -23.05 8.74
CA GLN A 284 18.30 -22.16 9.49
C GLN A 284 18.52 -20.84 8.71
N ALA A 285 18.73 -20.91 7.41
CA ALA A 285 18.86 -19.74 6.56
C ALA A 285 17.58 -18.87 6.54
N ALA A 286 16.39 -19.48 6.60
CA ALA A 286 15.13 -18.75 6.70
C ALA A 286 15.04 -17.94 8.00
N GLU A 287 15.39 -18.57 9.14
CA GLU A 287 15.41 -17.90 10.45
C GLU A 287 16.46 -16.79 10.51
N GLN A 288 17.69 -17.07 10.07
CA GLN A 288 18.76 -16.07 10.03
C GLN A 288 18.35 -14.86 9.18
N ASN A 289 17.65 -15.08 8.07
CA ASN A 289 17.15 -14.04 7.21
C ASN A 289 16.05 -13.18 7.87
N ALA A 290 15.17 -13.83 8.62
CA ALA A 290 14.13 -13.14 9.40
C ALA A 290 14.74 -12.28 10.51
N ARG A 291 15.72 -12.80 11.24
CA ARG A 291 16.50 -12.07 12.27
C ARG A 291 17.24 -10.87 11.67
N TRP A 292 17.94 -11.08 10.56
CA TRP A 292 18.65 -10.01 9.85
C TRP A 292 17.71 -8.86 9.44
N ARG A 293 16.52 -9.17 8.95
CA ARG A 293 15.50 -8.14 8.61
C ARG A 293 15.04 -7.40 9.87
N TYR A 294 14.68 -8.13 10.92
CA TYR A 294 14.25 -7.54 12.20
C TYR A 294 15.30 -6.59 12.77
N GLU A 295 16.55 -7.03 12.84
CA GLU A 295 17.67 -6.20 13.31
C GLU A 295 17.88 -4.97 12.42
N GLY A 296 17.64 -5.10 11.12
CA GLY A 296 17.63 -3.98 10.16
C GLY A 296 16.56 -2.95 10.52
N TYR A 297 15.35 -3.39 10.85
CA TYR A 297 14.25 -2.51 11.26
C TYR A 297 14.52 -1.87 12.64
N VAL A 298 15.07 -2.61 13.59
CA VAL A 298 15.50 -2.08 14.88
C VAL A 298 16.57 -0.98 14.71
N ARG A 299 17.56 -1.18 13.82
CA ARG A 299 18.55 -0.13 13.53
C ARG A 299 17.90 1.12 12.93
N ARG A 300 16.98 0.96 11.96
CA ARG A 300 16.25 2.08 11.34
C ARG A 300 15.42 2.87 12.37
N SER A 301 14.75 2.18 13.28
CA SER A 301 13.91 2.85 14.30
C SER A 301 14.72 3.66 15.33
N LYS A 302 16.04 3.52 15.35
CA LYS A 302 16.97 4.23 16.27
C LYS A 302 17.78 5.33 15.57
N ILE A 303 17.56 5.59 14.29
CA ILE A 303 18.22 6.70 13.58
C ILE A 303 17.66 8.01 14.13
N GLU A 304 18.54 8.93 14.48
CA GLU A 304 18.21 10.32 14.83
C GLU A 304 18.16 11.17 13.57
N TYR A 305 17.14 12.03 13.47
CA TYR A 305 16.87 12.92 12.34
C TYR A 305 16.88 14.39 12.76
#